data_2b4fcccfb7900e07738aad926aa4b7b1
#
_entry.id   2b4fcccfb7900e07738aad926aa4b7b1
#
_cell.length_a   1.000
_cell.length_b   1.000
_cell.length_c   1.000
_cell.angle_alpha   90.00
_cell.angle_beta   90.00
_cell.angle_gamma   90.00
#
_symmetry.space_group_name_H-M   'P 1'
#
loop_
_entity.id
_entity.type
_entity.pdbx_description
1 polymer ?
#
loop_
_entity_poly.entity_id
_entity_poly.type
_entity_poly.pdbx_seq_one_letter_code
_entity_poly.pdbx_strand_id
1 'polypeptide(L)'
;MKYKAYAMAVVLVCGALGAQAQTHSSADKKRFFELSYGYSPAGDVNTKPFTLATANDSTANAQYGASQSYSLNYGWRQPYGWPVDVSLWISQMQTPFNGVVATTPFGSQSRPLSKRTLQNTYAVAVDRDVWRNTDWVMQVGGTLGQMDLIDADTKGTTWGLSVGARYQPQTPWFASAKLRYVTVPESKIKDYAAIIGILDVPSTNMPTLHLGWGWSY
;
A
#
# COMPACT_ATOMS: atom_id res chain seq x y z
N MET A 1 1.63 -22.31 -0.29
CA MET A 1 2.89 -22.49 0.45
C MET A 1 4.12 -21.75 -0.11
N LYS A 2 4.15 -21.34 -1.37
CA LYS A 2 5.31 -20.66 -2.01
C LYS A 2 5.59 -19.23 -1.48
N TYR A 3 4.61 -18.53 -0.95
CA TYR A 3 4.74 -17.11 -0.53
C TYR A 3 5.46 -16.88 0.80
N LYS A 4 5.52 -17.89 1.69
CA LYS A 4 6.29 -17.79 2.96
C LYS A 4 7.80 -17.70 2.72
N ALA A 5 8.30 -18.28 1.63
CA ALA A 5 9.71 -18.27 1.28
C ALA A 5 10.22 -16.88 0.84
N TYR A 6 9.39 -16.08 0.16
CA TYR A 6 9.79 -14.75 -0.30
C TYR A 6 9.87 -13.74 0.85
N ALA A 7 8.93 -13.79 1.81
CA ALA A 7 8.97 -12.93 2.99
C ALA A 7 10.22 -13.20 3.83
N MET A 8 10.62 -14.47 3.95
CA MET A 8 11.80 -14.87 4.72
C MET A 8 13.12 -14.50 4.00
N ALA A 9 13.15 -14.54 2.67
CA ALA A 9 14.32 -14.12 1.88
C ALA A 9 14.56 -12.61 1.97
N VAL A 10 13.50 -11.79 1.99
CA VAL A 10 13.61 -10.33 2.16
C VAL A 10 14.18 -9.97 3.54
N VAL A 11 13.74 -10.66 4.59
CA VAL A 11 14.26 -10.45 5.96
C VAL A 11 15.73 -10.83 6.08
N LEU A 12 16.17 -11.92 5.45
CA LEU A 12 17.57 -12.37 5.48
C LEU A 12 18.51 -11.42 4.71
N VAL A 13 18.10 -10.90 3.57
CA VAL A 13 18.90 -9.94 2.78
C VAL A 13 19.03 -8.61 3.54
N CYS A 14 17.98 -8.14 4.20
CA CYS A 14 18.04 -6.92 5.01
C CYS A 14 18.93 -7.07 6.25
N GLY A 15 18.95 -8.25 6.89
CA GLY A 15 19.81 -8.55 8.05
C GLY A 15 21.30 -8.53 7.68
N ALA A 16 21.68 -9.05 6.52
CA ALA A 16 23.07 -9.10 6.06
C ALA A 16 23.61 -7.70 5.68
N LEU A 17 22.76 -6.80 5.16
CA LEU A 17 23.14 -5.43 4.81
C LEU A 17 23.29 -4.53 6.04
N GLY A 18 22.58 -4.82 7.14
CA GLY A 18 22.67 -4.06 8.39
C GLY A 18 23.97 -4.28 9.17
N ALA A 19 24.62 -5.43 9.02
CA ALA A 19 25.81 -5.79 9.78
C ALA A 19 27.09 -5.00 9.39
N GLN A 20 27.12 -4.40 8.20
CA GLN A 20 28.29 -3.62 7.71
C GLN A 20 28.24 -2.13 8.07
N ALA A 21 27.17 -1.66 8.71
CA ALA A 21 26.90 -0.22 8.88
C ALA A 21 27.44 0.41 10.17
N GLN A 22 28.33 -0.25 10.91
CA GLN A 22 28.63 0.15 12.31
C GLN A 22 29.65 1.29 12.53
N THR A 23 30.16 1.98 11.52
CA THR A 23 31.30 2.88 11.72
C THR A 23 31.18 4.33 11.21
N HIS A 24 30.02 4.80 10.74
CA HIS A 24 29.92 6.16 10.21
C HIS A 24 29.01 7.09 11.03
N SER A 25 29.44 8.34 11.19
CA SER A 25 28.71 9.45 11.81
C SER A 25 27.34 9.65 11.15
N SER A 26 26.34 10.05 11.94
CA SER A 26 24.96 10.22 11.48
C SER A 26 24.76 11.28 10.38
N ALA A 27 25.71 12.21 10.23
CA ALA A 27 25.66 13.28 9.23
C ALA A 27 25.95 12.78 7.79
N ASP A 28 26.66 11.65 7.64
CA ASP A 28 27.04 11.10 6.33
C ASP A 28 26.14 9.97 5.82
N LYS A 29 25.12 9.62 6.57
CA LYS A 29 24.25 8.48 6.23
C LYS A 29 23.24 8.86 5.16
N LYS A 30 23.64 8.66 3.91
CA LYS A 30 22.84 9.03 2.74
C LYS A 30 21.88 7.93 2.26
N ARG A 31 22.05 6.69 2.71
CA ARG A 31 21.20 5.57 2.33
C ARG A 31 20.39 5.06 3.50
N PHE A 32 19.25 4.52 3.21
CA PHE A 32 18.41 3.87 4.22
C PHE A 32 17.64 2.70 3.65
N PHE A 33 17.27 1.78 4.51
CA PHE A 33 16.18 0.86 4.28
C PHE A 33 15.18 0.93 5.43
N GLU A 34 13.94 0.63 5.14
CA GLU A 34 12.85 0.64 6.11
C GLU A 34 11.90 -0.52 5.82
N LEU A 35 11.59 -1.29 6.84
CA LEU A 35 10.51 -2.27 6.82
C LEU A 35 9.31 -1.67 7.52
N SER A 36 8.14 -1.80 6.94
CA SER A 36 6.93 -1.32 7.58
C SER A 36 5.76 -2.29 7.45
N TYR A 37 4.91 -2.26 8.46
CA TYR A 37 3.61 -2.89 8.50
C TYR A 37 2.55 -1.82 8.30
N GLY A 38 1.61 -2.09 7.40
CA GLY A 38 0.53 -1.17 7.08
C GLY A 38 -0.83 -1.78 7.42
N TYR A 39 -1.73 -0.90 7.85
CA TYR A 39 -3.11 -1.21 8.14
C TYR A 39 -4.02 -0.21 7.43
N SER A 40 -5.02 -0.72 6.72
CA SER A 40 -6.10 0.07 6.12
C SER A 40 -7.43 -0.39 6.70
N PRO A 41 -8.29 0.53 7.15
CA PRO A 41 -9.58 0.16 7.71
C PRO A 41 -10.48 -0.50 6.66
N ALA A 42 -11.48 -1.22 7.14
CA ALA A 42 -12.55 -1.74 6.30
C ALA A 42 -13.34 -0.60 5.64
N GLY A 43 -13.91 -0.86 4.49
CA GLY A 43 -14.70 0.11 3.76
C GLY A 43 -15.53 -0.54 2.65
N ASP A 44 -16.08 0.29 1.82
CA ASP A 44 -16.88 -0.12 0.69
C ASP A 44 -16.53 0.72 -0.55
N VAL A 45 -16.70 0.12 -1.70
CA VAL A 45 -16.47 0.75 -3.01
C VAL A 45 -17.70 0.56 -3.86
N ASN A 46 -18.25 1.68 -4.32
CA ASN A 46 -19.30 1.65 -5.31
C ASN A 46 -18.73 1.16 -6.64
N THR A 47 -19.32 0.11 -7.17
CA THR A 47 -18.96 -0.40 -8.48
C THR A 47 -19.63 0.40 -9.57
N LYS A 48 -19.14 0.30 -10.80
CA LYS A 48 -19.83 0.88 -11.94
C LYS A 48 -21.22 0.26 -12.06
N PRO A 49 -22.22 1.04 -12.49
CA PRO A 49 -23.54 0.50 -12.78
C PRO A 49 -23.43 -0.70 -13.73
N PHE A 50 -24.12 -1.77 -13.42
CA PHE A 50 -24.22 -2.92 -14.31
C PHE A 50 -25.66 -3.10 -14.76
N THR A 51 -25.83 -3.50 -16.00
CA THR A 51 -27.15 -3.81 -16.56
C THR A 51 -27.45 -5.28 -16.34
N LEU A 52 -28.36 -5.60 -15.42
CA LEU A 52 -29.00 -6.90 -15.43
C LEU A 52 -29.97 -6.93 -16.61
N ALA A 53 -30.10 -8.07 -17.28
CA ALA A 53 -30.97 -8.23 -18.44
C ALA A 53 -32.44 -7.76 -18.21
N THR A 54 -32.81 -7.52 -16.97
CA THR A 54 -34.18 -7.12 -16.55
C THR A 54 -34.27 -5.80 -15.79
N ALA A 55 -33.14 -5.11 -15.52
CA ALA A 55 -33.16 -3.86 -14.74
C ALA A 55 -32.03 -2.90 -15.13
N ASN A 56 -32.36 -1.80 -15.75
CA ASN A 56 -31.40 -0.81 -16.26
C ASN A 56 -30.73 0.07 -15.18
N ASP A 57 -31.24 0.13 -13.95
CA ASP A 57 -30.78 1.01 -12.88
C ASP A 57 -30.24 0.22 -11.69
N SER A 58 -29.35 -0.74 -11.94
CA SER A 58 -28.78 -1.54 -10.89
C SER A 58 -27.41 -1.00 -10.48
N THR A 59 -27.17 -0.88 -9.18
CA THR A 59 -25.87 -0.50 -8.59
C THR A 59 -25.37 -1.65 -7.73
N ALA A 60 -24.06 -1.79 -7.63
CA ALA A 60 -23.47 -2.71 -6.69
C ALA A 60 -22.42 -1.99 -5.83
N ASN A 61 -22.29 -2.45 -4.60
CA ASN A 61 -21.33 -1.96 -3.64
C ASN A 61 -20.50 -3.15 -3.16
N ALA A 62 -19.19 -3.10 -3.41
CA ALA A 62 -18.26 -4.12 -2.95
C ALA A 62 -17.75 -3.75 -1.56
N GLN A 63 -17.99 -4.63 -0.58
CA GLN A 63 -17.56 -4.48 0.79
C GLN A 63 -16.21 -5.17 0.99
N TYR A 64 -15.22 -4.44 1.50
CA TYR A 64 -13.93 -5.01 1.85
C TYR A 64 -13.65 -4.88 3.34
N GLY A 65 -12.96 -5.88 3.89
CA GLY A 65 -12.52 -5.87 5.28
C GLY A 65 -11.23 -5.09 5.47
N ALA A 66 -10.80 -4.99 6.71
CA ALA A 66 -9.54 -4.37 7.03
C ALA A 66 -8.37 -5.06 6.32
N SER A 67 -7.53 -4.25 5.68
CA SER A 67 -6.39 -4.74 4.89
C SER A 67 -5.09 -4.61 5.67
N GLN A 68 -4.19 -5.53 5.43
CA GLN A 68 -2.86 -5.57 6.03
C GLN A 68 -1.81 -5.56 4.93
N SER A 69 -0.73 -4.81 5.14
CA SER A 69 0.37 -4.75 4.19
C SER A 69 1.73 -4.87 4.87
N TYR A 70 2.69 -5.38 4.12
CA TYR A 70 4.10 -5.33 4.45
C TYR A 70 4.81 -4.58 3.35
N SER A 71 5.71 -3.67 3.71
CA SER A 71 6.46 -2.94 2.71
C SER A 71 7.92 -2.75 3.08
N LEU A 72 8.71 -2.60 2.02
CA LEU A 72 10.12 -2.28 2.07
C LEU A 72 10.33 -0.95 1.36
N ASN A 73 11.04 -0.03 2.00
CA ASN A 73 11.60 1.15 1.37
C ASN A 73 13.12 1.03 1.35
N TYR A 74 13.71 1.27 0.19
CA TYR A 74 15.15 1.41 0.04
C TYR A 74 15.46 2.70 -0.72
N GLY A 75 16.31 3.57 -0.16
CA GLY A 75 16.50 4.87 -0.78
C GLY A 75 17.69 5.68 -0.28
N TRP A 76 17.67 6.91 -0.72
CA TRP A 76 18.69 7.91 -0.44
C TRP A 76 18.05 9.11 0.23
N ARG A 77 18.70 9.62 1.26
CA ARG A 77 18.34 10.86 1.93
C ARG A 77 19.01 12.01 1.21
N GLN A 78 18.19 12.99 0.83
CA GLN A 78 18.65 14.24 0.23
C GLN A 78 19.74 14.00 -0.85
N PRO A 79 19.50 13.14 -1.85
CA PRO A 79 20.50 12.81 -2.85
C PRO A 79 20.89 14.10 -3.60
N TYR A 80 22.20 14.27 -3.85
CA TYR A 80 22.75 15.42 -4.55
C TYR A 80 22.41 16.79 -3.90
N GLY A 81 22.11 16.82 -2.60
CA GLY A 81 21.73 18.05 -1.88
C GLY A 81 20.26 18.49 -2.14
N TRP A 82 19.46 17.67 -2.75
CA TRP A 82 18.03 17.93 -2.90
C TRP A 82 17.33 17.88 -1.54
N PRO A 83 16.34 18.74 -1.29
CA PRO A 83 15.65 18.80 0.00
C PRO A 83 14.58 17.69 0.15
N VAL A 84 14.80 16.52 -0.49
CA VAL A 84 13.87 15.39 -0.51
C VAL A 84 14.61 14.07 -0.35
N ASP A 85 13.99 13.12 0.31
CA ASP A 85 14.40 11.73 0.32
C ASP A 85 13.75 11.03 -0.90
N VAL A 86 14.50 10.16 -1.58
CA VAL A 86 14.00 9.39 -2.71
C VAL A 86 14.17 7.90 -2.41
N SER A 87 13.12 7.12 -2.57
CA SER A 87 13.18 5.68 -2.32
C SER A 87 12.36 4.86 -3.31
N LEU A 88 12.78 3.61 -3.46
CA LEU A 88 11.96 2.55 -4.05
C LEU A 88 11.09 1.96 -2.94
N TRP A 89 9.79 2.01 -3.14
CA TRP A 89 8.79 1.42 -2.25
C TRP A 89 8.19 0.17 -2.89
N ILE A 90 8.34 -0.94 -2.19
CA ILE A 90 7.75 -2.23 -2.58
C ILE A 90 6.80 -2.63 -1.46
N SER A 91 5.56 -2.92 -1.81
CA SER A 91 4.53 -3.30 -0.84
C SER A 91 3.71 -4.47 -1.34
N GLN A 92 3.34 -5.34 -0.41
CA GLN A 92 2.35 -6.40 -0.61
C GLN A 92 1.22 -6.19 0.37
N MET A 93 -0.01 -6.08 -0.11
CA MET A 93 -1.20 -5.88 0.69
C MET A 93 -2.22 -7.00 0.44
N GLN A 94 -2.86 -7.46 1.50
CA GLN A 94 -3.99 -8.38 1.45
C GLN A 94 -5.26 -7.64 1.83
N THR A 95 -6.23 -7.67 0.93
CA THR A 95 -7.55 -7.08 1.15
C THR A 95 -8.61 -8.16 1.11
N PRO A 96 -9.29 -8.46 2.22
CA PRO A 96 -10.41 -9.38 2.21
C PRO A 96 -11.64 -8.71 1.63
N PHE A 97 -12.31 -9.38 0.69
CA PHE A 97 -13.64 -9.00 0.24
C PHE A 97 -14.68 -9.77 1.05
N ASN A 98 -15.58 -9.03 1.70
CA ASN A 98 -16.59 -9.60 2.60
C ASN A 98 -17.92 -9.86 1.89
N GLY A 99 -18.21 -9.11 0.82
CA GLY A 99 -19.45 -9.29 0.09
C GLY A 99 -19.71 -8.23 -0.97
N VAL A 100 -20.79 -8.43 -1.69
CA VAL A 100 -21.35 -7.45 -2.63
C VAL A 100 -22.81 -7.24 -2.27
N VAL A 101 -23.21 -5.98 -2.17
CA VAL A 101 -24.61 -5.57 -2.04
C VAL A 101 -25.08 -5.04 -3.39
N ALA A 102 -25.95 -5.77 -4.06
CA ALA A 102 -26.55 -5.33 -5.31
C ALA A 102 -27.92 -4.69 -4.99
N THR A 103 -28.13 -3.48 -5.49
CA THR A 103 -29.40 -2.77 -5.35
C THR A 103 -30.05 -2.64 -6.72
N THR A 104 -31.25 -3.14 -6.83
CA THR A 104 -32.09 -3.09 -8.03
C THR A 104 -33.37 -2.31 -7.71
N PRO A 105 -34.16 -1.88 -8.72
CA PRO A 105 -35.47 -1.28 -8.51
C PRO A 105 -36.45 -2.19 -7.73
N PHE A 106 -36.19 -3.49 -7.67
CA PHE A 106 -37.01 -4.48 -6.99
C PHE A 106 -36.53 -4.82 -5.57
N GLY A 107 -35.44 -4.20 -5.11
CA GLY A 107 -34.88 -4.40 -3.76
C GLY A 107 -33.38 -4.65 -3.77
N SER A 108 -32.84 -4.75 -2.56
CA SER A 108 -31.40 -4.99 -2.34
C SER A 108 -31.15 -6.46 -1.99
N GLN A 109 -30.14 -7.06 -2.58
CA GLN A 109 -29.66 -8.39 -2.27
C GLN A 109 -28.20 -8.31 -1.82
N SER A 110 -27.90 -8.92 -0.69
CA SER A 110 -26.51 -9.04 -0.18
C SER A 110 -26.03 -10.47 -0.42
N ARG A 111 -24.80 -10.55 -0.96
CA ARG A 111 -24.13 -11.83 -1.16
C ARG A 111 -22.78 -11.80 -0.48
N PRO A 112 -22.53 -12.68 0.50
CA PRO A 112 -21.22 -12.79 1.11
C PRO A 112 -20.21 -13.34 0.09
N LEU A 113 -19.04 -12.70 0.00
CA LEU A 113 -17.89 -13.16 -0.75
C LEU A 113 -16.76 -13.40 0.25
N SER A 114 -16.24 -14.63 0.30
CA SER A 114 -15.07 -14.95 1.11
C SER A 114 -13.85 -15.04 0.20
N LYS A 115 -13.42 -13.90 -0.34
CA LYS A 115 -12.25 -13.82 -1.23
C LYS A 115 -11.23 -12.83 -0.66
N ARG A 116 -9.95 -13.13 -0.84
CA ARG A 116 -8.86 -12.21 -0.52
C ARG A 116 -8.20 -11.80 -1.82
N THR A 117 -7.93 -10.53 -1.95
CA THR A 117 -7.14 -9.99 -3.07
C THR A 117 -5.74 -9.65 -2.59
N LEU A 118 -4.77 -10.11 -3.33
CA LEU A 118 -3.37 -9.81 -3.10
C LEU A 118 -2.93 -8.70 -4.07
N GLN A 119 -2.38 -7.64 -3.52
CA GLN A 119 -1.92 -6.47 -4.27
C GLN A 119 -0.42 -6.30 -4.05
N ASN A 120 0.35 -6.26 -5.13
CA ASN A 120 1.76 -5.91 -5.10
C ASN A 120 1.95 -4.52 -5.68
N THR A 121 2.66 -3.66 -4.97
CA THR A 121 2.96 -2.30 -5.41
C THR A 121 4.46 -2.12 -5.56
N TYR A 122 4.87 -1.49 -6.66
CA TYR A 122 6.24 -1.10 -6.96
C TYR A 122 6.23 0.37 -7.35
N ALA A 123 6.79 1.23 -6.51
CA ALA A 123 6.70 2.67 -6.73
C ALA A 123 7.99 3.39 -6.32
N VAL A 124 8.21 4.54 -6.92
CA VAL A 124 9.16 5.53 -6.42
C VAL A 124 8.41 6.42 -5.43
N ALA A 125 8.98 6.61 -4.25
CA ALA A 125 8.49 7.52 -3.25
C ALA A 125 9.47 8.69 -3.09
N VAL A 126 8.91 9.90 -2.98
CA VAL A 126 9.65 11.14 -2.75
C VAL A 126 9.04 11.78 -1.51
N ASP A 127 9.84 11.92 -0.46
CA ASP A 127 9.42 12.50 0.81
C ASP A 127 10.25 13.77 1.11
N ARG A 128 9.61 14.85 1.50
CA ARG A 128 10.24 16.10 1.92
C ARG A 128 10.10 16.30 3.42
N ASP A 129 11.20 16.65 4.08
CA ASP A 129 11.18 17.09 5.46
C ASP A 129 10.55 18.49 5.54
N VAL A 130 9.43 18.62 6.24
CA VAL A 130 8.71 19.88 6.43
C VAL A 130 8.98 20.51 7.79
N TRP A 131 9.38 19.68 8.74
CA TRP A 131 9.78 20.10 10.07
C TRP A 131 10.78 19.09 10.65
N ARG A 132 11.76 19.60 11.41
CA ARG A 132 12.80 18.78 12.05
C ARG A 132 13.21 19.38 13.38
N ASN A 133 13.39 18.54 14.38
CA ASN A 133 14.14 18.85 15.59
C ASN A 133 15.28 17.81 15.77
N THR A 134 15.82 17.71 17.00
CA THR A 134 16.96 16.82 17.29
C THR A 134 16.68 15.36 16.91
N ASP A 135 15.49 14.83 17.22
CA ASP A 135 15.18 13.41 17.11
C ASP A 135 14.00 13.12 16.17
N TRP A 136 13.17 14.12 15.88
CA TRP A 136 11.96 13.95 15.10
C TRP A 136 12.01 14.71 13.79
N VAL A 137 11.48 14.07 12.76
CA VAL A 137 11.32 14.65 11.44
C VAL A 137 9.89 14.43 10.97
N MET A 138 9.19 15.50 10.59
CA MET A 138 7.91 15.38 9.91
C MET A 138 8.12 15.44 8.41
N GLN A 139 7.44 14.57 7.68
CA GLN A 139 7.58 14.42 6.24
C GLN A 139 6.24 14.51 5.54
N VAL A 140 6.25 15.10 4.36
CA VAL A 140 5.18 15.00 3.37
C VAL A 140 5.77 14.44 2.09
N GLY A 141 5.01 13.63 1.38
CA GLY A 141 5.56 12.99 0.19
C GLY A 141 4.51 12.54 -0.81
N GLY A 142 5.03 11.99 -1.89
CA GLY A 142 4.24 11.38 -2.95
C GLY A 142 4.87 10.08 -3.43
N THR A 143 4.03 9.24 -4.01
CA THR A 143 4.45 7.99 -4.64
C THR A 143 3.87 7.90 -6.05
N LEU A 144 4.65 7.31 -6.95
CA LEU A 144 4.21 7.00 -8.31
C LEU A 144 4.79 5.66 -8.72
N GLY A 145 3.96 4.76 -9.26
CA GLY A 145 4.40 3.43 -9.63
C GLY A 145 3.34 2.58 -10.30
N GLN A 146 3.50 1.29 -10.13
CA GLN A 146 2.57 0.27 -10.64
C GLN A 146 2.05 -0.59 -9.51
N MET A 147 0.79 -0.98 -9.61
CA MET A 147 0.14 -1.93 -8.73
C MET A 147 -0.35 -3.12 -9.56
N ASP A 148 -0.05 -4.31 -9.08
CA ASP A 148 -0.47 -5.58 -9.64
C ASP A 148 -1.50 -6.21 -8.71
N LEU A 149 -2.73 -6.35 -9.20
CA LEU A 149 -3.84 -6.99 -8.50
C LEU A 149 -3.90 -8.45 -8.96
N ILE A 150 -3.20 -9.32 -8.25
CA ILE A 150 -2.91 -10.70 -8.68
C ILE A 150 -4.18 -11.49 -8.94
N ASP A 151 -5.18 -11.37 -8.08
CA ASP A 151 -6.41 -12.16 -8.21
C ASP A 151 -7.40 -11.57 -9.23
N ALA A 152 -7.19 -10.33 -9.64
CA ALA A 152 -7.98 -9.68 -10.69
C ALA A 152 -7.29 -9.70 -12.06
N ASP A 153 -6.06 -10.23 -12.14
CA ASP A 153 -5.21 -10.22 -13.34
C ASP A 153 -5.13 -8.82 -13.98
N THR A 154 -5.03 -7.81 -13.11
CA THR A 154 -5.05 -6.40 -13.50
C THR A 154 -3.78 -5.71 -13.01
N LYS A 155 -3.15 -4.97 -13.92
CA LYS A 155 -2.04 -4.08 -13.61
C LYS A 155 -2.40 -2.66 -13.98
N GLY A 156 -2.04 -1.72 -13.11
CA GLY A 156 -2.33 -0.33 -13.38
C GLY A 156 -1.37 0.61 -12.69
N THR A 157 -1.38 1.86 -13.14
CA THR A 157 -0.63 2.92 -12.50
C THR A 157 -1.25 3.25 -11.16
N THR A 158 -0.41 3.40 -10.15
CA THR A 158 -0.78 3.86 -8.82
C THR A 158 -0.02 5.13 -8.50
N TRP A 159 -0.68 6.05 -7.82
CA TRP A 159 -0.06 7.23 -7.24
C TRP A 159 -0.61 7.46 -5.84
N GLY A 160 0.10 8.20 -5.03
CA GLY A 160 -0.34 8.45 -3.67
C GLY A 160 0.33 9.64 -3.04
N LEU A 161 -0.25 10.08 -1.95
CA LEU A 161 0.30 11.10 -1.06
C LEU A 161 0.59 10.49 0.30
N SER A 162 1.55 11.05 1.00
CA SER A 162 1.90 10.61 2.34
C SER A 162 2.18 11.79 3.26
N VAL A 163 1.84 11.60 4.52
CA VAL A 163 2.26 12.45 5.64
C VAL A 163 2.70 11.55 6.77
N GLY A 164 3.78 11.91 7.45
CA GLY A 164 4.28 11.07 8.53
C GLY A 164 5.30 11.74 9.41
N ALA A 165 5.69 11.00 10.44
CA ALA A 165 6.75 11.36 11.36
C ALA A 165 7.78 10.23 11.40
N ARG A 166 9.04 10.61 11.53
CA ARG A 166 10.17 9.72 11.72
C ARG A 166 10.89 10.12 13.01
N TYR A 167 11.00 9.18 13.93
CA TYR A 167 11.86 9.28 15.09
C TYR A 167 13.25 8.76 14.73
N GLN A 168 14.24 9.61 14.78
CA GLN A 168 15.60 9.32 14.38
C GLN A 168 16.56 9.85 15.43
N PRO A 169 16.82 9.07 16.49
CA PRO A 169 17.86 9.44 17.47
C PRO A 169 19.23 9.49 16.79
N GLN A 170 20.26 9.92 17.52
CA GLN A 170 21.63 10.00 17.00
C GLN A 170 22.25 8.63 16.67
N THR A 171 21.43 7.60 16.51
CA THR A 171 21.80 6.25 16.14
C THR A 171 21.51 5.98 14.64
N PRO A 172 22.02 4.88 14.08
CA PRO A 172 21.70 4.50 12.70
C PRO A 172 20.24 4.10 12.49
N TRP A 173 19.57 3.60 13.52
CA TRP A 173 18.18 3.14 13.40
C TRP A 173 17.18 4.31 13.51
N PHE A 174 16.02 4.12 12.96
CA PHE A 174 14.88 5.03 13.08
C PHE A 174 13.56 4.26 13.11
N ALA A 175 12.55 4.88 13.69
CA ALA A 175 11.16 4.43 13.60
C ALA A 175 10.33 5.44 12.83
N SER A 176 9.29 4.99 12.13
CA SER A 176 8.42 5.86 11.36
C SER A 176 6.95 5.50 11.54
N ALA A 177 6.10 6.52 11.41
CA ALA A 177 4.67 6.37 11.27
C ALA A 177 4.23 7.23 10.08
N LYS A 178 3.66 6.62 9.04
CA LYS A 178 3.21 7.30 7.82
C LYS A 178 1.78 6.94 7.49
N LEU A 179 0.94 7.94 7.29
CA LEU A 179 -0.34 7.79 6.64
C LEU A 179 -0.11 7.96 5.14
N ARG A 180 -0.43 6.93 4.36
CA ARG A 180 -0.40 6.94 2.90
C ARG A 180 -1.81 6.89 2.36
N TYR A 181 -2.06 7.66 1.34
CA TYR A 181 -3.31 7.68 0.59
C TYR A 181 -2.98 7.29 -0.83
N VAL A 182 -3.26 6.03 -1.19
CA VAL A 182 -2.78 5.41 -2.43
C VAL A 182 -3.96 5.07 -3.33
N THR A 183 -3.84 5.39 -4.61
CA THR A 183 -4.84 5.04 -5.62
C THR A 183 -4.68 3.58 -6.03
N VAL A 184 -5.74 2.82 -5.85
CA VAL A 184 -5.87 1.45 -6.37
C VAL A 184 -6.46 1.54 -7.79
N PRO A 185 -5.83 0.97 -8.81
CA PRO A 185 -6.33 1.06 -10.17
C PRO A 185 -7.66 0.31 -10.34
N GLU A 186 -8.37 0.67 -11.40
CA GLU A 186 -9.59 -0.03 -11.80
C GLU A 186 -9.33 -1.53 -11.95
N SER A 187 -10.25 -2.35 -11.45
CA SER A 187 -10.12 -3.80 -11.48
C SER A 187 -11.42 -4.49 -11.83
N LYS A 188 -11.29 -5.72 -12.36
CA LYS A 188 -12.42 -6.58 -12.70
C LYS A 188 -12.41 -7.79 -11.79
N ILE A 189 -13.38 -7.87 -10.89
CA ILE A 189 -13.56 -9.03 -10.04
C ILE A 189 -14.46 -10.03 -10.78
N LYS A 190 -13.90 -11.17 -11.11
CA LYS A 190 -14.65 -12.28 -11.69
C LYS A 190 -15.29 -13.07 -10.55
N ASP A 191 -16.61 -13.04 -10.47
CA ASP A 191 -17.35 -13.92 -9.57
C ASP A 191 -17.80 -15.16 -10.31
N TYR A 192 -17.10 -16.26 -10.12
CA TYR A 192 -17.37 -17.54 -10.79
C TYR A 192 -18.67 -18.22 -10.35
N ALA A 193 -19.31 -17.71 -9.31
CA ALA A 193 -20.54 -18.30 -8.75
C ALA A 193 -21.76 -17.42 -8.95
N ALA A 194 -21.67 -16.30 -9.68
CA ALA A 194 -22.66 -15.25 -9.62
C ALA A 194 -23.53 -15.10 -10.85
N ILE A 195 -24.73 -14.71 -10.57
CA ILE A 195 -25.72 -14.17 -11.48
C ILE A 195 -25.21 -12.87 -12.17
N ILE A 196 -24.21 -12.21 -11.61
CA ILE A 196 -23.71 -10.89 -12.02
C ILE A 196 -22.48 -10.98 -12.95
N GLY A 197 -21.74 -12.08 -12.94
CA GLY A 197 -20.61 -12.33 -13.85
C GLY A 197 -19.33 -11.54 -13.49
N ILE A 198 -19.13 -10.35 -14.03
CA ILE A 198 -17.94 -9.51 -13.82
C ILE A 198 -18.37 -8.24 -13.13
N LEU A 199 -17.70 -7.94 -12.02
CA LEU A 199 -17.88 -6.69 -11.28
C LEU A 199 -16.75 -5.72 -11.60
N ASP A 200 -17.08 -4.61 -12.24
CA ASP A 200 -16.12 -3.53 -12.52
C ASP A 200 -15.99 -2.64 -11.30
N VAL A 201 -14.85 -2.72 -10.62
CA VAL A 201 -14.51 -1.87 -9.49
C VAL A 201 -13.73 -0.68 -10.02
N PRO A 202 -14.24 0.55 -9.88
CA PRO A 202 -13.55 1.74 -10.36
C PRO A 202 -12.27 1.98 -9.55
N SER A 203 -11.40 2.80 -10.09
CA SER A 203 -10.25 3.30 -9.35
C SER A 203 -10.70 3.93 -8.03
N THR A 204 -10.09 3.55 -6.94
CA THR A 204 -10.42 4.03 -5.60
C THR A 204 -9.16 4.43 -4.84
N ASN A 205 -9.34 5.21 -3.79
CA ASN A 205 -8.24 5.65 -2.94
C ASN A 205 -8.32 4.96 -1.58
N MET A 206 -7.19 4.48 -1.12
CA MET A 206 -7.10 3.67 0.08
C MET A 206 -6.13 4.30 1.09
N PRO A 207 -6.65 4.80 2.23
CA PRO A 207 -5.79 5.27 3.31
C PRO A 207 -5.16 4.08 4.02
N THR A 208 -3.85 4.12 4.24
CA THR A 208 -3.11 3.07 4.94
C THR A 208 -2.16 3.69 5.94
N LEU A 209 -2.27 3.31 7.21
CA LEU A 209 -1.31 3.68 8.25
C LEU A 209 -0.16 2.68 8.23
N HIS A 210 1.06 3.15 7.97
CA HIS A 210 2.28 2.37 8.01
C HIS A 210 3.08 2.69 9.27
N LEU A 211 3.47 1.66 9.99
CA LEU A 211 4.42 1.73 11.09
C LEU A 211 5.70 1.04 10.64
N GLY A 212 6.80 1.75 10.65
CA GLY A 212 8.05 1.27 10.09
C GLY A 212 9.22 1.35 11.07
N TRP A 213 10.20 0.53 10.79
CA TRP A 213 11.50 0.54 11.43
C TRP A 213 12.58 0.40 10.37
N GLY A 214 13.63 1.19 10.51
CA GLY A 214 14.65 1.22 9.48
C GLY A 214 16.04 1.57 9.99
N TRP A 215 16.98 1.55 9.06
CA TRP A 215 18.39 1.75 9.28
C TRP A 215 18.97 2.69 8.23
N SER A 216 19.85 3.59 8.67
CA SER A 216 20.57 4.53 7.80
C SER A 216 22.06 4.25 7.83
N TYR A 217 22.73 4.30 6.69
CA TYR A 217 24.17 4.00 6.53
C TYR A 217 24.79 4.79 5.38
#